data_f04fc5ea6540a7ce536514f501054e97
#
_entry.id   f04fc5ea6540a7ce536514f501054e97
#
_cell.length_a   1.000
_cell.length_b   1.000
_cell.length_c   1.000
_cell.angle_alpha   90.00
_cell.angle_beta   90.00
_cell.angle_gamma   90.00
#
_symmetry.space_group_name_H-M   'P 1'
#
loop_
_entity.id
_entity.type
_entity.pdbx_description
1 polymer ?
#
loop_
_entity_poly.entity_id
_entity_poly.type
_entity_poly.pdbx_seq_one_letter_code
_entity_poly.pdbx_strand_id
1 'polypeptide(L)'
;LHHVFDTPRDKIIWDVGHQSYPHKILTGRRNRIRTLRQPGGLAGFCKRDESEYDVFGAGHSSTSISAGLGIAVARDLAKENYDVVAIIG
;
A
#
# COMPACT_ATOMS: atom_id res chain seq x y z
N LEU A 1 4.60 6.15 -9.53
CA LEU A 1 5.08 5.87 -8.17
C LEU A 1 6.11 4.74 -8.16
N HIS A 2 5.75 3.55 -8.65
CA HIS A 2 6.65 2.40 -8.66
C HIS A 2 7.88 2.58 -9.56
N HIS A 3 7.83 3.53 -10.48
CA HIS A 3 8.94 3.85 -11.35
C HIS A 3 9.94 4.81 -10.68
N VAL A 4 9.47 5.65 -9.77
CA VAL A 4 10.27 6.68 -9.10
C VAL A 4 10.76 6.22 -7.73
N PHE A 5 9.89 5.57 -6.96
CA PHE A 5 10.21 5.12 -5.60
C PHE A 5 10.63 3.65 -5.59
N ASP A 6 11.59 3.34 -4.74
CA ASP A 6 12.14 1.99 -4.58
C ASP A 6 11.29 1.18 -3.60
N THR A 7 10.14 0.69 -4.07
CA THR A 7 9.24 -0.14 -3.27
C THR A 7 9.69 -1.60 -3.28
N PRO A 8 9.50 -2.35 -2.19
CA PRO A 8 8.81 -1.99 -0.95
C PRO A 8 9.68 -1.28 0.10
N ARG A 9 10.93 -0.94 -0.18
CA ARG A 9 11.77 -0.19 0.76
C ARG A 9 11.12 1.15 1.09
N ASP A 10 10.80 1.93 0.07
CA ASP A 10 9.95 3.10 0.22
C ASP A 10 8.50 2.64 0.43
N LYS A 11 7.78 3.29 1.31
CA LYS A 11 6.46 2.85 1.75
C LYS A 11 5.37 3.68 1.08
N ILE A 12 4.50 3.01 0.34
CA ILE A 12 3.34 3.64 -0.30
C ILE A 12 2.08 3.20 0.44
N ILE A 13 1.33 4.17 0.94
CA ILE A 13 0.10 3.94 1.70
C ILE A 13 -1.06 4.52 0.92
N TRP A 14 -2.10 3.72 0.73
CA TRP A 14 -3.28 4.11 -0.03
C TRP A 14 -4.42 4.50 0.90
N ASP A 15 -5.00 5.68 0.66
CA ASP A 15 -6.20 6.11 1.39
C ASP A 15 -7.41 5.34 0.84
N VAL A 16 -8.24 4.82 1.71
CA VAL A 16 -9.31 3.86 1.41
C VAL A 16 -8.80 2.62 0.68
N GLY A 17 -8.21 2.78 -0.51
CA GLY A 17 -7.58 1.69 -1.26
C GLY A 17 -8.32 1.23 -2.51
N HIS A 18 -9.50 1.78 -2.81
CA HIS A 18 -10.24 1.41 -4.01
C HIS A 18 -9.51 1.82 -5.31
N GLN A 19 -8.62 2.80 -5.23
CA GLN A 19 -7.80 3.26 -6.35
C GLN A 19 -6.47 2.50 -6.48
N SER A 20 -6.27 1.45 -5.69
CA SER A 20 -5.00 0.71 -5.63
C SER A 20 -4.87 -0.42 -6.64
N TYR A 21 -5.84 -0.60 -7.53
CA TYR A 21 -5.81 -1.71 -8.49
C TYR A 21 -4.59 -1.69 -9.42
N PRO A 22 -4.19 -0.53 -9.99
CA PRO A 22 -2.93 -0.49 -10.74
C PRO A 22 -1.71 -0.87 -9.90
N HIS A 23 -1.69 -0.50 -8.63
CA HIS A 23 -0.64 -0.90 -7.70
C HIS A 23 -0.57 -2.43 -7.58
N LYS A 24 -1.71 -3.10 -7.45
CA LYS A 24 -1.76 -4.57 -7.39
C LYS A 24 -1.23 -5.22 -8.67
N ILE A 25 -1.58 -4.67 -9.82
CA ILE A 25 -1.11 -5.15 -11.12
C ILE A 25 0.41 -5.02 -11.21
N LEU A 26 0.96 -3.86 -10.84
CA LEU A 26 2.39 -3.57 -10.94
C LEU A 26 3.23 -4.33 -9.91
N THR A 27 2.62 -4.83 -8.85
CA THR A 27 3.33 -5.54 -7.77
C THR A 27 3.12 -7.06 -7.80
N GLY A 28 2.87 -7.61 -8.99
CA GLY A 28 2.90 -9.05 -9.20
C GLY A 28 1.57 -9.76 -9.11
N ARG A 29 0.46 -9.03 -8.94
CA ARG A 29 -0.88 -9.62 -8.82
C ARG A 29 -1.74 -9.50 -10.07
N ARG A 30 -1.11 -9.18 -11.21
CA ARG A 30 -1.82 -9.01 -12.48
C ARG A 30 -2.66 -10.22 -12.86
N ASN A 31 -2.14 -11.42 -12.69
CA ASN A 31 -2.83 -12.66 -13.09
C ASN A 31 -4.05 -12.95 -12.20
N ARG A 32 -4.15 -12.31 -11.04
CA ARG A 32 -5.24 -12.52 -10.10
C ARG A 32 -6.24 -11.37 -10.08
N ILE A 33 -6.08 -10.36 -10.92
CA ILE A 33 -6.89 -9.13 -10.87
C ILE A 33 -8.39 -9.40 -11.08
N ARG A 34 -8.74 -10.45 -11.83
CA ARG A 34 -10.14 -10.83 -12.06
C ARG A 34 -10.80 -11.43 -10.82
N THR A 35 -10.03 -11.77 -9.79
CA THR A 35 -10.54 -12.33 -8.54
C THR A 35 -10.86 -11.26 -7.50
N LEU A 36 -10.76 -9.99 -7.85
CA LEU A 36 -11.04 -8.87 -6.95
C LEU A 36 -12.42 -9.03 -6.29
N ARG A 37 -12.44 -8.87 -4.95
CA ARG A 37 -13.64 -8.93 -4.12
C ARG A 37 -14.37 -10.27 -4.14
N GLN A 38 -13.72 -11.32 -4.67
CA GLN A 38 -14.32 -12.66 -4.71
C GLN A 38 -13.75 -13.51 -3.56
N PRO A 39 -14.50 -14.52 -3.07
CA PRO A 39 -13.99 -15.43 -2.04
C PRO A 39 -12.67 -16.08 -2.47
N GLY A 40 -11.65 -16.02 -1.61
CA GLY A 40 -10.33 -16.54 -1.91
C GLY A 40 -9.53 -15.74 -2.92
N GLY A 41 -10.09 -14.62 -3.44
CA GLY A 41 -9.42 -13.75 -4.39
C GLY A 41 -8.77 -12.53 -3.74
N LEU A 42 -8.38 -11.57 -4.57
CA LEU A 42 -7.76 -10.34 -4.11
C LEU A 42 -8.77 -9.46 -3.37
N ALA A 43 -8.30 -8.78 -2.32
CA ALA A 43 -9.11 -7.81 -1.60
C ALA A 43 -9.35 -6.56 -2.47
N GLY A 44 -10.47 -5.88 -2.24
CA GLY A 44 -10.81 -4.64 -2.95
C GLY A 44 -10.02 -3.42 -2.46
N PHE A 45 -9.08 -3.60 -1.54
CA PHE A 45 -8.22 -2.58 -0.97
C PHE A 45 -6.87 -3.22 -0.62
N CYS A 46 -5.89 -2.43 -0.21
CA CYS A 46 -4.59 -2.94 0.20
C CYS A 46 -4.71 -3.81 1.45
N LYS A 47 -3.99 -4.92 1.46
CA LYS A 47 -4.00 -5.89 2.54
C LYS A 47 -2.59 -6.45 2.74
N ARG A 48 -2.06 -6.30 3.95
CA ARG A 48 -0.67 -6.69 4.25
C ARG A 48 -0.39 -8.16 3.96
N ASP A 49 -1.35 -9.03 4.19
CA ASP A 49 -1.18 -10.47 3.97
C ASP A 49 -1.07 -10.83 2.49
N GLU A 50 -1.47 -9.94 1.59
CA GLU A 50 -1.45 -10.20 0.15
C GLU A 50 -0.07 -9.97 -0.47
N SER A 51 0.67 -8.98 0.02
CA SER A 51 1.93 -8.56 -0.59
C SER A 51 2.75 -7.71 0.37
N GLU A 52 4.08 -7.82 0.27
CA GLU A 52 4.99 -6.93 0.98
C GLU A 52 4.90 -5.48 0.51
N TYR A 53 4.34 -5.25 -0.67
CA TYR A 53 4.11 -3.90 -1.21
C TYR A 53 2.88 -3.24 -0.59
N ASP A 54 2.02 -3.97 0.08
CA ASP A 54 0.85 -3.46 0.78
C ASP A 54 1.23 -3.24 2.26
N VAL A 55 1.72 -2.05 2.57
CA VAL A 55 2.33 -1.78 3.88
C VAL A 55 1.31 -1.49 4.98
N PHE A 56 0.05 -1.19 4.62
CA PHE A 56 -1.00 -0.89 5.57
C PHE A 56 -2.34 -1.37 5.05
N GLY A 57 -3.10 -2.07 5.91
CA GLY A 57 -4.45 -2.50 5.57
C GLY A 57 -5.40 -1.31 5.49
N ALA A 58 -5.97 -1.07 4.31
CA ALA A 58 -6.87 0.05 4.06
C ALA A 58 -8.33 -0.42 4.02
N GLY A 59 -9.24 0.50 3.76
CA GLY A 59 -10.68 0.25 3.69
C GLY A 59 -11.51 1.36 4.32
N HIS A 60 -10.87 2.23 5.08
CA HIS A 60 -11.50 3.40 5.69
C HIS A 60 -10.78 4.66 5.23
N SER A 61 -11.55 5.71 4.96
CA SER A 61 -10.97 6.98 4.51
C SER A 61 -10.16 7.66 5.60
N SER A 62 -9.20 8.47 5.19
CA SER A 62 -8.35 9.32 6.04
C SER A 62 -7.40 8.57 6.98
N THR A 63 -7.26 7.25 6.86
CA THR A 63 -6.34 6.48 7.70
C THR A 63 -4.90 6.55 7.21
N SER A 64 -4.70 6.87 5.93
CA SER A 64 -3.37 6.93 5.32
C SER A 64 -2.45 7.97 5.95
N ILE A 65 -3.01 9.12 6.35
CA ILE A 65 -2.23 10.21 6.93
C ILE A 65 -1.66 9.79 8.28
N SER A 66 -2.48 9.25 9.17
CA SER A 66 -2.03 8.77 10.48
C SER A 66 -1.05 7.59 10.35
N ALA A 67 -1.34 6.65 9.48
CA ALA A 67 -0.46 5.51 9.23
C ALA A 67 0.87 5.96 8.65
N GLY A 68 0.85 6.88 7.67
CA GLY A 68 2.06 7.44 7.09
C GLY A 68 2.92 8.18 8.09
N LEU A 69 2.30 8.99 8.95
CA LEU A 69 2.99 9.69 10.01
C LEU A 69 3.65 8.72 10.99
N GLY A 70 2.93 7.68 11.41
CA GLY A 70 3.47 6.66 12.31
C GLY A 70 4.66 5.93 11.72
N ILE A 71 4.59 5.55 10.45
CA ILE A 71 5.70 4.90 9.75
C ILE A 71 6.89 5.84 9.62
N ALA A 72 6.67 7.11 9.29
CA ALA A 72 7.74 8.10 9.18
C ALA A 72 8.44 8.35 10.53
N VAL A 73 7.68 8.41 11.63
CA VAL A 73 8.24 8.54 12.98
C VAL A 73 9.06 7.29 13.33
N ALA A 74 8.54 6.11 13.05
CA ALA A 74 9.27 4.86 13.28
C ALA A 74 10.57 4.81 12.48
N ARG A 75 10.55 5.26 11.22
CA ARG A 75 11.74 5.40 10.37
C ARG A 75 12.80 6.27 11.05
N ASP A 76 12.40 7.44 11.55
CA ASP A 76 13.32 8.39 12.16
C ASP A 76 13.90 7.83 13.47
N LEU A 77 13.08 7.17 14.29
CA LEU A 77 13.53 6.54 15.53
C LEU A 77 14.50 5.38 15.27
N ALA A 78 14.28 4.62 14.22
CA ALA A 78 15.17 3.52 13.82
C ALA A 78 16.38 4.01 13.02
N LYS A 79 16.45 5.31 12.69
CA LYS A 79 17.50 5.91 11.84
C LYS A 79 17.62 5.25 10.48
N GLU A 80 16.49 4.79 9.94
CA GLU A 80 16.40 4.24 8.59
C GLU A 80 16.17 5.35 7.57
N ASN A 81 16.47 5.07 6.31
CA ASN A 81 16.34 6.05 5.23
C ASN A 81 15.50 5.48 4.09
N TYR A 82 14.22 5.83 4.08
CA TYR A 82 13.29 5.52 2.98
C TYR A 82 12.17 6.57 2.98
N ASP A 83 11.50 6.69 1.84
CA ASP A 83 10.38 7.61 1.70
C ASP A 83 9.07 6.97 2.14
N VAL A 84 8.16 7.79 2.65
CA VAL A 84 6.79 7.38 2.99
C VAL A 84 5.83 8.28 2.21
N VAL A 85 5.02 7.67 1.35
CA VAL A 85 4.11 8.38 0.44
C VAL A 85 2.69 7.94 0.74
N ALA A 86 1.83 8.90 1.07
CA ALA A 86 0.40 8.65 1.25
C ALA A 86 -0.36 9.15 0.01
N ILE A 87 -1.17 8.29 -0.58
CA ILE A 87 -1.97 8.61 -1.76
C ILE A 87 -3.42 8.75 -1.32
N ILE A 88 -3.93 9.95 -1.48
CA ILE A 88 -5.27 10.33 -1.03
C ILE A 88 -6.14 10.53 -2.28
N GLY A 89 -7.28 9.87 -2.29
CA GLY A 89 -8.24 9.96 -3.39
C GLY A 89 -9.55 10.59 -3.03
#